data_32d3abfef26d02f97e1fdc9a00a010e1
#
_entry.id   32d3abfef26d02f97e1fdc9a00a010e1
#
_cell.length_a   1.000
_cell.length_b   1.000
_cell.length_c   1.000
_cell.angle_alpha   90.00
_cell.angle_beta   90.00
_cell.angle_gamma   90.00
#
_symmetry.space_group_name_H-M   'P 1'
#
loop_
_entity.id
_entity.type
_entity.pdbx_description
1 polymer ?
#
loop_
_entity_poly.entity_id
_entity_poly.type
_entity_poly.pdbx_seq_one_letter_code
_entity_poly.pdbx_strand_id
1 'polypeptide(L)'
;MLLIDQKIFRRAKKGIRNCPFNLFLFQSLQKGSLNAHNVSVNKSKYLSREFMFINSTLFIENEFLKLIKIGVLRREVDGQGLTSKVRITPIGRQVLESDADLFTTKISLLKKLITCLKYQLSAR
;
A
#
# COMPACT_ATOMS: atom_id res chain seq x y z
N MET A 1 -25.19 -3.45 -2.91
CA MET A 1 -23.96 -3.93 -2.25
C MET A 1 -24.30 -4.42 -0.84
N LEU A 2 -23.76 -5.57 -0.45
CA LEU A 2 -24.00 -6.13 0.86
C LEU A 2 -23.25 -5.30 1.94
N LEU A 3 -23.79 -5.31 3.16
CA LEU A 3 -23.21 -4.58 4.28
C LEU A 3 -21.75 -4.98 4.55
N ILE A 4 -21.44 -6.27 4.40
CA ILE A 4 -20.08 -6.79 4.57
C ILE A 4 -19.14 -6.17 3.56
N ASP A 5 -19.58 -6.01 2.31
CA ASP A 5 -18.78 -5.41 1.25
C ASP A 5 -18.48 -3.95 1.54
N GLN A 6 -19.41 -3.22 2.14
CA GLN A 6 -19.18 -1.83 2.53
C GLN A 6 -18.13 -1.72 3.63
N LYS A 7 -18.12 -2.63 4.59
CA LYS A 7 -17.10 -2.66 5.64
C LYS A 7 -15.72 -2.95 5.08
N ILE A 8 -15.63 -3.94 4.20
CA ILE A 8 -14.38 -4.32 3.55
C ILE A 8 -13.86 -3.16 2.71
N PHE A 9 -14.74 -2.53 1.94
CA PHE A 9 -14.40 -1.40 1.09
C PHE A 9 -13.88 -0.22 1.91
N ARG A 10 -14.54 0.09 3.01
CA ARG A 10 -14.14 1.19 3.90
C ARG A 10 -12.79 0.93 4.54
N ARG A 11 -12.53 -0.31 4.95
CA ARG A 11 -11.24 -0.70 5.52
C ARG A 11 -10.12 -0.59 4.49
N ALA A 12 -10.38 -1.05 3.27
CA ALA A 12 -9.42 -0.96 2.17
C ALA A 12 -9.09 0.50 1.86
N LYS A 13 -10.10 1.35 1.78
CA LYS A 13 -9.94 2.78 1.53
C LYS A 13 -9.07 3.44 2.60
N LYS A 14 -9.34 3.15 3.87
CA LYS A 14 -8.56 3.68 4.97
C LYS A 14 -7.10 3.22 4.90
N GLY A 15 -6.89 1.95 4.57
CA GLY A 15 -5.54 1.40 4.44
C GLY A 15 -4.74 2.06 3.34
N ILE A 16 -5.35 2.27 2.18
CA ILE A 16 -4.69 2.96 1.07
C ILE A 16 -4.39 4.40 1.44
N ARG A 17 -5.33 5.09 2.08
CA ARG A 17 -5.16 6.48 2.48
C ARG A 17 -4.01 6.66 3.47
N ASN A 18 -3.80 5.70 4.34
CA ASN A 18 -2.79 5.79 5.40
C ASN A 18 -1.45 5.14 5.05
N CYS A 19 -1.32 4.52 3.88
CA CYS A 19 -0.09 3.87 3.47
C CYS A 19 0.96 4.88 2.99
N PRO A 20 2.26 4.50 2.97
CA PRO A 20 3.31 5.41 2.50
C PRO A 20 3.43 5.48 0.98
N PHE A 21 2.66 4.69 0.25
CA PHE A 21 2.78 4.56 -1.20
C PHE A 21 1.95 5.63 -1.91
N ASN A 22 2.41 6.02 -3.11
CA ASN A 22 1.71 6.98 -3.93
C ASN A 22 0.79 6.28 -4.95
N LEU A 23 0.05 7.09 -5.71
CA LEU A 23 -0.86 6.57 -6.72
C LEU A 23 -0.12 5.77 -7.80
N PHE A 24 1.08 6.19 -8.16
CA PHE A 24 1.86 5.53 -9.21
C PHE A 24 2.17 4.08 -8.84
N LEU A 25 2.45 3.80 -7.56
CA LEU A 25 2.66 2.42 -7.12
C LEU A 25 1.43 1.56 -7.43
N PHE A 26 0.24 2.03 -7.06
CA PHE A 26 -0.99 1.26 -7.27
C PHE A 26 -1.32 1.11 -8.76
N GLN A 27 -1.04 2.13 -9.56
CA GLN A 27 -1.21 2.04 -11.01
C GLN A 27 -0.25 1.00 -11.60
N SER A 28 0.98 0.96 -11.12
CA SER A 28 1.97 -0.03 -11.55
C SER A 28 1.53 -1.44 -11.20
N LEU A 29 0.90 -1.62 -10.02
CA LEU A 29 0.42 -2.92 -9.59
C LEU A 29 -0.80 -3.40 -10.37
N GLN A 30 -1.49 -2.52 -11.08
CA GLN A 30 -2.54 -2.92 -12.01
C GLN A 30 -1.95 -3.53 -13.28
N LYS A 31 -0.75 -3.14 -13.64
CA LYS A 31 -0.07 -3.60 -14.87
C LYS A 31 0.85 -4.79 -14.63
N GLY A 32 1.34 -4.95 -13.43
CA GLY A 32 2.28 -6.02 -13.11
C GLY A 32 2.45 -6.18 -11.61
N SER A 33 3.50 -6.89 -11.21
CA SER A 33 3.78 -7.14 -9.80
C SER A 33 5.10 -6.47 -9.40
N LEU A 34 5.22 -6.14 -8.12
CA LEU A 34 6.41 -5.53 -7.54
C LEU A 34 6.72 -6.21 -6.20
N ASN A 35 8.01 -6.26 -5.84
CA ASN A 35 8.41 -6.66 -4.50
C ASN A 35 8.94 -5.46 -3.72
N ALA A 36 9.21 -5.65 -2.44
CA ALA A 36 9.68 -4.56 -1.57
C ALA A 36 11.02 -4.00 -2.05
N HIS A 37 11.90 -4.85 -2.59
CA HIS A 37 13.19 -4.42 -3.11
C HIS A 37 13.02 -3.49 -4.31
N ASN A 38 12.13 -3.82 -5.25
CA ASN A 38 11.84 -2.97 -6.40
C ASN A 38 11.42 -1.56 -5.95
N VAL A 39 10.59 -1.49 -4.91
CA VAL A 39 10.12 -0.22 -4.39
C VAL A 39 11.26 0.52 -3.70
N SER A 40 12.09 -0.17 -2.91
CA SER A 40 13.16 0.46 -2.15
C SER A 40 14.23 1.09 -3.04
N VAL A 41 14.53 0.47 -4.19
CA VAL A 41 15.51 1.03 -5.11
C VAL A 41 14.94 2.14 -5.99
N ASN A 42 13.62 2.31 -6.00
CA ASN A 42 12.92 3.34 -6.79
C ASN A 42 11.98 4.17 -5.90
N LYS A 43 12.45 4.56 -4.73
CA LYS A 43 11.62 5.26 -3.74
C LYS A 43 10.94 6.52 -4.29
N SER A 44 11.66 7.30 -5.09
CA SER A 44 11.12 8.55 -5.65
C SER A 44 9.91 8.30 -6.55
N LYS A 45 9.81 7.11 -7.15
CA LYS A 45 8.68 6.73 -8.01
C LYS A 45 7.47 6.26 -7.22
N TYR A 46 7.68 5.52 -6.12
CA TYR A 46 6.63 4.73 -5.51
C TYR A 46 6.18 5.22 -4.13
N LEU A 47 7.01 5.97 -3.43
CA LEU A 47 6.68 6.44 -2.09
C LEU A 47 6.19 7.88 -2.12
N SER A 48 5.29 8.20 -1.20
CA SER A 48 4.92 9.58 -0.94
C SER A 48 6.15 10.34 -0.45
N ARG A 49 6.20 11.63 -0.79
CA ARG A 49 7.37 12.46 -0.53
C ARG A 49 7.80 12.42 0.94
N GLU A 50 6.83 12.37 1.84
CA GLU A 50 7.06 12.37 3.29
C GLU A 50 7.80 11.14 3.78
N PHE A 51 7.83 10.06 2.99
CA PHE A 51 8.43 8.79 3.37
C PHE A 51 9.74 8.49 2.65
N MET A 52 10.26 9.43 1.87
CA MET A 52 11.47 9.18 1.10
C MET A 52 12.74 9.03 1.97
N PHE A 53 12.69 9.51 3.21
CA PHE A 53 13.78 9.35 4.15
C PHE A 53 13.90 7.91 4.67
N ILE A 54 12.86 7.10 4.47
CA ILE A 54 12.88 5.71 4.94
C ILE A 54 13.73 4.87 4.00
N ASN A 55 14.72 4.21 4.55
CA ASN A 55 15.70 3.47 3.77
C ASN A 55 15.71 2.01 4.18
N SER A 56 14.53 1.38 4.26
CA SER A 56 14.37 0.03 4.75
C SER A 56 13.42 -0.76 3.85
N THR A 57 13.96 -1.83 3.26
CA THR A 57 13.13 -2.79 2.52
C THR A 57 12.14 -3.48 3.46
N LEU A 58 12.56 -3.72 4.69
CA LEU A 58 11.69 -4.35 5.70
C LEU A 58 10.46 -3.48 6.00
N PHE A 59 10.65 -2.16 6.08
CA PHE A 59 9.53 -1.25 6.27
C PHE A 59 8.50 -1.41 5.15
N ILE A 60 8.99 -1.42 3.89
CA ILE A 60 8.12 -1.55 2.72
C ILE A 60 7.40 -2.89 2.74
N GLU A 61 8.13 -3.97 3.07
CA GLU A 61 7.52 -5.30 3.16
C GLU A 61 6.42 -5.34 4.19
N ASN A 62 6.63 -4.74 5.36
CA ASN A 62 5.62 -4.70 6.41
C ASN A 62 4.39 -3.88 5.99
N GLU A 63 4.58 -2.81 5.21
CA GLU A 63 3.46 -2.04 4.69
C GLU A 63 2.68 -2.83 3.64
N PHE A 64 3.38 -3.64 2.83
CA PHE A 64 2.71 -4.57 1.92
C PHE A 64 1.86 -5.58 2.70
N LEU A 65 2.41 -6.14 3.78
CA LEU A 65 1.69 -7.12 4.61
C LEU A 65 0.41 -6.52 5.21
N LYS A 66 0.46 -5.26 5.63
CA LYS A 66 -0.75 -4.57 6.13
C LYS A 66 -1.81 -4.48 5.06
N LEU A 67 -1.42 -4.11 3.84
CA LEU A 67 -2.36 -3.99 2.72
C LEU A 67 -2.89 -5.35 2.27
N ILE A 68 -2.08 -6.40 2.37
CA ILE A 68 -2.52 -7.77 2.10
C ILE A 68 -3.58 -8.18 3.12
N LYS A 69 -3.34 -7.89 4.39
CA LYS A 69 -4.25 -8.26 5.47
C LYS A 69 -5.64 -7.65 5.31
N ILE A 70 -5.71 -6.43 4.80
CA ILE A 70 -7.00 -5.76 4.58
C ILE A 70 -7.59 -6.01 3.20
N GLY A 71 -6.91 -6.80 2.37
CA GLY A 71 -7.45 -7.23 1.08
C GLY A 71 -7.17 -6.31 -0.10
N VAL A 72 -6.30 -5.32 0.05
CA VAL A 72 -5.94 -4.40 -1.04
C VAL A 72 -4.92 -5.03 -1.98
N LEU A 73 -3.95 -5.75 -1.43
CA LEU A 73 -2.91 -6.42 -2.19
C LEU A 73 -2.97 -7.93 -1.97
N ARG A 74 -2.35 -8.68 -2.87
CA ARG A 74 -2.18 -10.12 -2.73
C ARG A 74 -0.80 -10.52 -3.23
N ARG A 75 -0.29 -11.63 -2.73
CA ARG A 75 0.96 -12.20 -3.23
C ARG A 75 0.73 -12.81 -4.61
N GLU A 76 1.69 -12.64 -5.49
CA GLU A 76 1.68 -13.32 -6.77
C GLU A 76 2.15 -14.75 -6.59
N VAL A 77 1.50 -15.67 -7.29
CA VAL A 77 1.81 -17.11 -7.25
C VAL A 77 2.46 -17.50 -8.56
N ASP A 78 3.56 -18.25 -8.47
CA ASP A 78 4.17 -18.88 -9.65
C ASP A 78 4.03 -20.41 -9.55
N GLY A 79 4.71 -21.14 -10.42
CA GLY A 79 4.64 -22.60 -10.42
C GLY A 79 5.19 -23.28 -9.16
N GLN A 80 5.87 -22.54 -8.31
CA GLN A 80 6.49 -23.06 -7.10
C GLN A 80 5.83 -22.54 -5.82
N GLY A 81 4.78 -21.70 -5.93
CA GLY A 81 4.04 -21.19 -4.80
C GLY A 81 4.06 -19.67 -4.72
N LEU A 82 3.91 -19.14 -3.50
CA LEU A 82 3.87 -17.70 -3.27
C LEU A 82 5.23 -17.06 -3.49
N THR A 83 5.24 -15.90 -4.13
CA THR A 83 6.45 -15.11 -4.34
C THR A 83 6.45 -13.90 -3.42
N SER A 84 7.58 -13.17 -3.39
CA SER A 84 7.67 -11.89 -2.66
C SER A 84 6.97 -10.74 -3.37
N LYS A 85 6.52 -10.96 -4.60
CA LYS A 85 5.87 -9.92 -5.40
C LYS A 85 4.41 -9.79 -5.00
N VAL A 86 3.90 -8.55 -5.10
CA VAL A 86 2.49 -8.26 -4.79
C VAL A 86 1.79 -7.68 -6.01
N ARG A 87 0.49 -7.87 -6.06
CA ARG A 87 -0.39 -7.28 -7.07
C ARG A 87 -1.62 -6.71 -6.38
N ILE A 88 -2.29 -5.79 -7.08
CA ILE A 88 -3.53 -5.21 -6.55
C ILE A 88 -4.68 -6.21 -6.71
N THR A 89 -5.56 -6.23 -5.72
CA THR A 89 -6.78 -7.06 -5.76
C THR A 89 -7.90 -6.31 -6.46
N PRO A 90 -8.99 -7.01 -6.86
CA PRO A 90 -10.18 -6.33 -7.38
C PRO A 90 -10.74 -5.29 -6.41
N ILE A 91 -10.73 -5.57 -5.10
CA ILE A 91 -11.18 -4.61 -4.07
C ILE A 91 -10.30 -3.37 -4.08
N GLY A 92 -8.99 -3.54 -4.10
CA GLY A 92 -8.05 -2.42 -4.17
C GLY A 92 -8.28 -1.57 -5.40
N ARG A 93 -8.49 -2.22 -6.54
CA ARG A 93 -8.78 -1.51 -7.80
C ARG A 93 -10.05 -0.71 -7.72
N GLN A 94 -11.12 -1.28 -7.15
CA GLN A 94 -12.39 -0.59 -7.02
C GLN A 94 -12.26 0.65 -6.12
N VAL A 95 -11.49 0.55 -5.05
CA VAL A 95 -11.27 1.70 -4.16
C VAL A 95 -10.56 2.84 -4.91
N LEU A 96 -9.54 2.51 -5.70
CA LEU A 96 -8.82 3.52 -6.47
C LEU A 96 -9.74 4.22 -7.48
N GLU A 97 -10.62 3.46 -8.11
CA GLU A 97 -11.54 4.00 -9.12
C GLU A 97 -12.64 4.86 -8.49
N SER A 98 -13.05 4.54 -7.27
CA SER A 98 -14.18 5.19 -6.63
C SER A 98 -13.84 6.49 -5.91
N ASP A 99 -12.56 6.74 -5.60
CA ASP A 99 -12.18 7.91 -4.82
C ASP A 99 -10.88 8.51 -5.37
N ALA A 100 -11.04 9.50 -6.26
CA ALA A 100 -9.91 10.18 -6.89
C ALA A 100 -9.10 11.03 -5.89
N ASP A 101 -9.68 11.35 -4.74
CA ASP A 101 -9.06 12.25 -3.76
C ASP A 101 -8.25 11.54 -2.69
N LEU A 102 -8.09 10.21 -2.79
CA LEU A 102 -7.39 9.42 -1.79
C LEU A 102 -5.96 9.92 -1.51
N PHE A 103 -5.30 10.44 -2.51
CA PHE A 103 -3.89 10.82 -2.43
C PHE A 103 -3.67 12.33 -2.33
N THR A 104 -4.74 13.12 -2.27
CA THR A 104 -4.64 14.59 -2.26
C THR A 104 -5.04 15.22 -0.92
N THR A 105 -5.56 14.44 0.02
CA THR A 105 -6.07 14.93 1.30
C THR A 105 -4.91 15.23 2.26
N LYS A 106 -4.82 16.47 2.76
CA LYS A 106 -3.76 16.87 3.70
C LYS A 106 -3.78 16.09 5.02
N ILE A 107 -4.95 15.73 5.49
CA ILE A 107 -5.12 14.94 6.72
C ILE A 107 -4.40 13.60 6.58
N SER A 108 -4.44 13.02 5.38
CA SER A 108 -3.75 11.78 5.07
C SER A 108 -2.24 11.89 5.30
N LEU A 109 -1.64 13.03 4.92
CA LEU A 109 -0.21 13.24 5.07
C LEU A 109 0.22 13.19 6.53
N LEU A 110 -0.51 13.88 7.39
CA LEU A 110 -0.21 13.90 8.82
C LEU A 110 -0.34 12.51 9.43
N LYS A 111 -1.39 11.78 9.09
CA LYS A 111 -1.59 10.42 9.58
C LYS A 111 -0.50 9.48 9.11
N LYS A 112 -0.03 9.62 7.88
CA LYS A 112 1.06 8.83 7.34
C LYS A 112 2.34 9.05 8.13
N LEU A 113 2.67 10.29 8.44
CA LEU A 113 3.86 10.61 9.24
C LEU A 113 3.79 10.00 10.62
N ILE A 114 2.65 10.10 11.28
CA ILE A 114 2.45 9.52 12.60
C ILE A 114 2.61 8.00 12.56
N THR A 115 2.03 7.36 11.56
CA THR A 115 2.14 5.90 11.39
C THR A 115 3.59 5.50 11.17
N CYS A 116 4.33 6.24 10.36
CA CYS A 116 5.73 5.97 10.10
C CYS A 116 6.57 6.07 11.37
N LEU A 117 6.36 7.13 12.16
CA LEU A 117 7.09 7.31 13.41
C LEU A 117 6.79 6.19 14.40
N LYS A 118 5.54 5.78 14.52
CA LYS A 118 5.15 4.66 15.38
C LYS A 118 5.84 3.38 14.95
N TYR A 119 5.91 3.13 13.65
CA TYR A 119 6.57 1.94 13.13
C TYR A 119 8.06 1.92 13.51
N GLN A 120 8.76 3.04 13.33
CA GLN A 120 10.17 3.12 13.66
C GLN A 120 10.43 2.91 15.15
N LEU A 121 9.57 3.47 16.00
CA LEU A 121 9.67 3.27 17.43
C LEU A 121 9.40 1.83 17.82
N SER A 122 8.46 1.19 17.18
CA SER A 122 8.10 -0.21 17.47
C SER A 122 9.13 -1.20 16.97
N ALA A 123 9.88 -0.86 15.92
CA ALA A 123 10.85 -1.75 15.31
C ALA A 123 12.15 -1.86 16.11
N ARG A 124 12.29 -1.05 17.15
CA ARG A 124 13.44 -1.10 18.06
C ARG A 124 13.16 -2.01 19.25
#